data_fe8002893bd6d2b6ba40da690dcdf2ac
#
_entry.id   fe8002893bd6d2b6ba40da690dcdf2ac
#
_cell.length_a   1.000
_cell.length_b   1.000
_cell.length_c   1.000
_cell.angle_alpha   90.00
_cell.angle_beta   90.00
_cell.angle_gamma   90.00
#
_symmetry.space_group_name_H-M   'P 1'
#
loop_
_entity.id
_entity.type
_entity.pdbx_description
1 polymer ?
#
loop_
_entity_poly.entity_id
_entity_poly.type
_entity_poly.pdbx_seq_one_letter_code
_entity_poly.pdbx_strand_id
1 'polypeptide(L)'
;VQHALLGAGASRAQSVDASSAYTEIARQEAERLGWGDRIDAVQGDFVRVAESIGEADVVTLDRVICCYHDMRGLVAESARRARRLYGVVYPRDFWWLRPGFAVSNLLLRLRRSPFRIYLHPTVDVESVIASRGLKKTFHRSRGMWQVAVFAR
;
A
#
# COMPACT_ATOMS: atom_id res chain seq x y z
N VAL A 1 9.45 -0.27 3.68
CA VAL A 1 8.91 -1.13 4.75
C VAL A 1 9.54 -2.51 4.70
N GLN A 2 9.51 -3.22 3.55
CA GLN A 2 10.00 -4.61 3.41
C GLN A 2 11.45 -4.79 3.89
N HIS A 3 12.37 -3.89 3.53
CA HIS A 3 13.78 -3.97 3.95
C HIS A 3 13.93 -3.85 5.48
N ALA A 4 13.12 -3.00 6.12
CA ALA A 4 13.13 -2.89 7.58
C ALA A 4 12.60 -4.18 8.26
N LEU A 5 11.59 -4.82 7.68
CA LEU A 5 11.06 -6.10 8.18
C LEU A 5 12.07 -7.23 8.00
N LEU A 6 12.77 -7.30 6.86
CA LEU A 6 13.83 -8.27 6.61
C LEU A 6 15.00 -8.08 7.58
N GLY A 7 15.40 -6.83 7.84
CA GLY A 7 16.42 -6.51 8.84
C GLY A 7 15.99 -6.85 10.28
N ALA A 8 14.67 -6.83 10.55
CA ALA A 8 14.10 -7.23 11.84
C ALA A 8 13.81 -8.74 11.96
N GLY A 9 14.24 -9.55 10.98
CA GLY A 9 14.16 -11.00 11.06
C GLY A 9 13.05 -11.66 10.25
N ALA A 10 12.30 -10.92 9.41
CA ALA A 10 11.39 -11.57 8.47
C ALA A 10 12.17 -12.47 7.50
N SER A 11 11.70 -13.68 7.24
CA SER A 11 12.42 -14.65 6.40
C SER A 11 12.39 -14.30 4.91
N ARG A 12 11.22 -13.85 4.41
CA ARG A 12 10.99 -13.48 3.00
C ARG A 12 10.04 -12.28 2.92
N ALA A 13 10.10 -11.59 1.79
CA ALA A 13 9.15 -10.55 1.44
C ALA A 13 8.69 -10.74 -0.01
N GLN A 14 7.43 -10.42 -0.28
CA GLN A 14 6.90 -10.30 -1.62
C GLN A 14 6.50 -8.85 -1.86
N SER A 15 6.98 -8.25 -2.95
CA SER A 15 6.70 -6.87 -3.32
C SER A 15 5.92 -6.85 -4.62
N VAL A 16 4.77 -6.19 -4.64
CA VAL A 16 3.96 -6.04 -5.84
C VAL A 16 3.87 -4.57 -6.21
N ASP A 17 4.24 -4.22 -7.43
CA ASP A 17 4.13 -2.86 -7.95
C ASP A 17 3.71 -2.88 -9.42
N ALA A 18 2.83 -1.96 -9.82
CA ALA A 18 2.41 -1.83 -11.20
C ALA A 18 3.50 -1.22 -12.10
N SER A 19 4.47 -0.51 -11.52
CA SER A 19 5.57 0.13 -12.24
C SER A 19 6.77 -0.81 -12.36
N SER A 20 7.15 -1.14 -13.61
CA SER A 20 8.37 -1.90 -13.88
C SER A 20 9.63 -1.21 -13.34
N ALA A 21 9.67 0.13 -13.40
CA ALA A 21 10.80 0.90 -12.90
C ALA A 21 10.96 0.77 -11.37
N TYR A 22 9.85 0.80 -10.62
CA TYR A 22 9.91 0.59 -9.17
C TYR A 22 10.24 -0.85 -8.80
N THR A 23 9.71 -1.82 -9.53
CA THR A 23 10.05 -3.24 -9.35
C THR A 23 11.55 -3.48 -9.57
N GLU A 24 12.13 -2.90 -10.60
CA GLU A 24 13.56 -3.01 -10.89
C GLU A 24 14.43 -2.33 -9.82
N ILE A 25 14.07 -1.12 -9.37
CA ILE A 25 14.77 -0.43 -8.27
C ILE A 25 14.69 -1.26 -6.98
N ALA A 26 13.54 -1.83 -6.68
CA ALA A 26 13.36 -2.67 -5.50
C ALA A 26 14.26 -3.91 -5.53
N ARG A 27 14.41 -4.54 -6.72
CA ARG A 27 15.29 -5.69 -6.94
C ARG A 27 16.76 -5.31 -6.75
N GLN A 28 17.22 -4.23 -7.39
CA GLN A 28 18.60 -3.75 -7.27
C GLN A 28 18.96 -3.40 -5.82
N GLU A 29 18.06 -2.77 -5.10
CA GLU A 29 18.27 -2.44 -3.70
C GLU A 29 18.30 -3.70 -2.81
N ALA A 30 17.48 -4.70 -3.12
CA ALA A 30 17.51 -5.98 -2.44
C ALA A 30 18.84 -6.68 -2.64
N GLU A 31 19.39 -6.71 -3.86
CA GLU A 31 20.69 -7.27 -4.18
C GLU A 31 21.80 -6.52 -3.44
N ARG A 32 21.78 -5.18 -3.46
CA ARG A 32 22.75 -4.34 -2.76
C ARG A 32 22.80 -4.61 -1.26
N LEU A 33 21.66 -4.97 -0.65
CA LEU A 33 21.54 -5.28 0.77
C LEU A 33 21.77 -6.76 1.10
N GLY A 34 22.06 -7.59 0.10
CA GLY A 34 22.27 -9.04 0.28
C GLY A 34 20.96 -9.81 0.54
N TRP A 35 19.82 -9.29 0.09
CA TRP A 35 18.48 -9.89 0.26
C TRP A 35 17.82 -10.30 -1.05
N GLY A 36 18.58 -10.38 -2.16
CA GLY A 36 18.06 -10.73 -3.47
C GLY A 36 17.21 -12.01 -3.47
N ASP A 37 17.70 -13.07 -2.84
CA ASP A 37 17.02 -14.36 -2.73
C ASP A 37 15.84 -14.37 -1.74
N ARG A 38 15.62 -13.29 -1.00
CA ARG A 38 14.58 -13.17 0.03
C ARG A 38 13.44 -12.24 -0.37
N ILE A 39 13.57 -11.56 -1.50
CA ILE A 39 12.53 -10.65 -2.03
C ILE A 39 12.05 -11.17 -3.38
N ASP A 40 10.76 -11.50 -3.43
CA ASP A 40 10.05 -11.83 -4.67
C ASP A 40 9.35 -10.56 -5.17
N ALA A 41 9.80 -10.03 -6.30
CA ALA A 41 9.28 -8.81 -6.91
C ALA A 41 8.34 -9.16 -8.07
N VAL A 42 7.06 -8.90 -7.89
CA VAL A 42 6.00 -9.16 -8.86
C VAL A 42 5.56 -7.83 -9.50
N GLN A 43 5.69 -7.74 -10.83
CA GLN A 43 5.15 -6.61 -11.56
C GLN A 43 3.68 -6.85 -11.89
N GLY A 44 2.81 -5.93 -11.51
CA GLY A 44 1.39 -5.99 -11.87
C GLY A 44 0.50 -5.13 -11.00
N ASP A 45 -0.73 -4.95 -11.47
CA ASP A 45 -1.81 -4.40 -10.65
C ASP A 45 -2.16 -5.44 -9.58
N PHE A 46 -1.98 -5.07 -8.31
CA PHE A 46 -2.17 -5.99 -7.18
C PHE A 46 -3.54 -6.70 -7.22
N VAL A 47 -4.63 -5.99 -7.51
CA VAL A 47 -5.98 -6.59 -7.53
C VAL A 47 -6.08 -7.67 -8.62
N ARG A 48 -5.43 -7.46 -9.76
CA ARG A 48 -5.44 -8.42 -10.88
C ARG A 48 -4.57 -9.65 -10.61
N VAL A 49 -3.42 -9.45 -9.97
CA VAL A 49 -2.49 -10.56 -9.66
C VAL A 49 -2.73 -11.16 -8.29
N ALA A 50 -3.71 -10.66 -7.55
CA ALA A 50 -3.96 -11.02 -6.16
C ALA A 50 -4.10 -12.53 -5.93
N GLU A 51 -4.71 -13.28 -6.85
CA GLU A 51 -4.88 -14.73 -6.70
C GLU A 51 -3.55 -15.50 -6.71
N SER A 52 -2.55 -14.96 -7.39
CA SER A 52 -1.19 -15.54 -7.41
C SER A 52 -0.33 -15.13 -6.20
N ILE A 53 -0.79 -14.15 -5.42
CA ILE A 53 -0.08 -13.64 -4.24
C ILE A 53 -0.50 -14.43 -3.01
N GLY A 54 0.47 -15.06 -2.35
CA GLY A 54 0.25 -15.83 -1.14
C GLY A 54 -0.14 -14.97 0.07
N GLU A 55 -0.60 -15.63 1.13
CA GLU A 55 -0.80 -15.01 2.42
C GLU A 55 0.54 -14.74 3.11
N ALA A 56 0.60 -13.68 3.91
CA ALA A 56 1.78 -13.32 4.70
C ALA A 56 1.38 -12.96 6.14
N ASP A 57 2.32 -13.13 7.09
CA ASP A 57 2.08 -12.73 8.47
C ASP A 57 1.86 -11.23 8.59
N VAL A 58 2.57 -10.45 7.77
CA VAL A 58 2.46 -8.98 7.71
C VAL A 58 2.22 -8.55 6.27
N VAL A 59 1.15 -7.80 6.04
CA VAL A 59 0.87 -7.15 4.76
C VAL A 59 0.87 -5.65 4.94
N THR A 60 1.48 -4.91 4.01
CA THR A 60 1.55 -3.45 4.11
C THR A 60 1.18 -2.77 2.79
N LEU A 61 0.40 -1.69 2.88
CA LEU A 61 0.15 -0.73 1.81
C LEU A 61 0.78 0.62 2.18
N ASP A 62 1.94 0.93 1.59
CA ASP A 62 2.64 2.19 1.87
C ASP A 62 2.38 3.20 0.75
N ARG A 63 1.51 4.19 1.02
CA ARG A 63 1.17 5.31 0.14
C ARG A 63 0.63 4.92 -1.23
N VAL A 64 0.01 3.74 -1.34
CA VAL A 64 -0.57 3.25 -2.59
C VAL A 64 -2.09 3.50 -2.65
N ILE A 65 -2.78 3.54 -1.52
CA ILE A 65 -4.24 3.75 -1.45
C ILE A 65 -4.65 5.04 -2.16
N CYS A 66 -3.89 6.12 -1.99
CA CYS A 66 -4.19 7.41 -2.62
C CYS A 66 -3.94 7.45 -4.13
N CYS A 67 -3.33 6.44 -4.71
CA CYS A 67 -3.05 6.35 -6.14
C CYS A 67 -3.91 5.30 -6.85
N TYR A 68 -4.79 4.63 -6.10
CA TYR A 68 -5.60 3.54 -6.62
C TYR A 68 -7.10 3.90 -6.61
N HIS A 69 -7.75 3.79 -7.77
CA HIS A 69 -9.14 4.22 -7.94
C HIS A 69 -10.13 3.31 -7.19
N ASP A 70 -9.91 1.98 -7.22
CA ASP A 70 -10.71 1.00 -6.48
C ASP A 70 -10.06 0.67 -5.13
N MET A 71 -10.11 1.62 -4.20
CA MET A 71 -9.62 1.44 -2.83
C MET A 71 -10.25 0.23 -2.16
N ARG A 72 -11.55 -0.01 -2.39
CA ARG A 72 -12.27 -1.11 -1.74
C ARG A 72 -11.72 -2.46 -2.18
N GLY A 73 -11.53 -2.68 -3.47
CA GLY A 73 -10.92 -3.89 -4.02
C GLY A 73 -9.49 -4.08 -3.51
N LEU A 74 -8.65 -3.04 -3.61
CA LEU A 74 -7.27 -3.08 -3.16
C LEU A 74 -7.14 -3.44 -1.67
N VAL A 75 -7.87 -2.73 -0.80
CA VAL A 75 -7.82 -2.94 0.65
C VAL A 75 -8.42 -4.29 1.04
N ALA A 76 -9.55 -4.69 0.42
CA ALA A 76 -10.20 -5.96 0.72
C ALA A 76 -9.31 -7.16 0.37
N GLU A 77 -8.68 -7.14 -0.81
CA GLU A 77 -7.83 -8.23 -1.28
C GLU A 77 -6.49 -8.30 -0.53
N SER A 78 -5.89 -7.17 -0.21
CA SER A 78 -4.65 -7.14 0.57
C SER A 78 -4.88 -7.50 2.04
N ALA A 79 -5.95 -7.01 2.67
CA ALA A 79 -6.29 -7.34 4.06
C ALA A 79 -6.66 -8.82 4.24
N ARG A 80 -7.30 -9.45 3.23
CA ARG A 80 -7.59 -10.89 3.24
C ARG A 80 -6.34 -11.74 3.37
N ARG A 81 -5.22 -11.27 2.79
CA ARG A 81 -3.94 -11.99 2.79
C ARG A 81 -3.10 -11.78 4.06
N ALA A 82 -3.50 -10.87 4.93
CA ALA A 82 -2.82 -10.65 6.19
C ALA A 82 -3.22 -11.72 7.22
N ARG A 83 -2.26 -12.55 7.65
CA ARG A 83 -2.51 -13.57 8.69
C ARG A 83 -2.54 -12.98 10.08
N ARG A 84 -1.68 -12.01 10.38
CA ARG A 84 -1.49 -11.44 11.72
C ARG A 84 -1.62 -9.93 11.76
N LEU A 85 -0.87 -9.22 10.91
CA LEU A 85 -0.79 -7.77 10.92
C LEU A 85 -1.04 -7.18 9.53
N TYR A 86 -1.78 -6.10 9.50
CA TYR A 86 -2.03 -5.30 8.30
C TYR A 86 -1.70 -3.84 8.56
N GLY A 87 -0.71 -3.30 7.85
CA GLY A 87 -0.24 -1.92 8.00
C GLY A 87 -0.61 -1.06 6.79
N VAL A 88 -1.11 0.14 7.03
CA VAL A 88 -1.44 1.08 5.95
C VAL A 88 -0.90 2.47 6.21
N VAL A 89 -0.39 3.10 5.15
CA VAL A 89 0.02 4.50 5.15
C VAL A 89 -0.74 5.21 4.03
N TYR A 90 -1.55 6.20 4.40
CA TYR A 90 -2.36 6.95 3.43
C TYR A 90 -2.67 8.36 3.92
N PRO A 91 -3.11 9.30 3.05
CA PRO A 91 -3.44 10.65 3.46
C PRO A 91 -4.67 10.69 4.38
N ARG A 92 -4.66 11.61 5.32
CA ARG A 92 -5.85 11.96 6.11
C ARG A 92 -6.85 12.66 5.19
N ASP A 93 -8.14 12.40 5.43
CA ASP A 93 -9.24 12.94 4.64
C ASP A 93 -9.68 14.37 5.04
N PHE A 94 -8.72 15.25 5.22
CA PHE A 94 -9.02 16.65 5.48
C PHE A 94 -9.76 17.29 4.31
N TRP A 95 -10.84 17.99 4.60
CA TRP A 95 -11.65 18.67 3.60
C TRP A 95 -10.83 19.66 2.73
N TRP A 96 -9.85 20.34 3.33
CA TRP A 96 -8.98 21.31 2.64
C TRP A 96 -7.94 20.68 1.72
N LEU A 97 -7.69 19.37 1.79
CA LEU A 97 -6.85 18.67 0.80
C LEU A 97 -7.60 18.42 -0.52
N ARG A 98 -8.91 18.38 -0.50
CA ARG A 98 -9.73 18.12 -1.69
C ARG A 98 -9.46 19.07 -2.84
N PRO A 99 -9.50 20.43 -2.65
CA PRO A 99 -9.17 21.36 -3.73
C PRO A 99 -7.74 21.19 -4.25
N GLY A 100 -6.75 20.95 -3.38
CA GLY A 100 -5.38 20.71 -3.80
C GLY A 100 -5.23 19.46 -4.67
N PHE A 101 -5.90 18.38 -4.32
CA PHE A 101 -5.90 17.15 -5.13
C PHE A 101 -6.65 17.34 -6.46
N ALA A 102 -7.74 18.12 -6.47
CA ALA A 102 -8.45 18.46 -7.70
C ALA A 102 -7.56 19.24 -8.68
N VAL A 103 -6.86 20.26 -8.18
CA VAL A 103 -5.90 21.06 -9.00
C VAL A 103 -4.75 20.16 -9.49
N SER A 104 -4.18 19.32 -8.63
CA SER A 104 -3.12 18.39 -9.02
C SER A 104 -3.58 17.43 -10.11
N ASN A 105 -4.77 16.87 -9.99
CA ASN A 105 -5.34 15.98 -11.01
C ASN A 105 -5.63 16.70 -12.32
N LEU A 106 -6.04 17.98 -12.28
CA LEU A 106 -6.23 18.80 -13.48
C LEU A 106 -4.89 19.01 -14.19
N LEU A 107 -3.83 19.37 -13.46
CA LEU A 107 -2.48 19.53 -14.03
C LEU A 107 -1.94 18.22 -14.62
N LEU A 108 -2.13 17.09 -13.94
CA LEU A 108 -1.78 15.77 -14.44
C LEU A 108 -2.53 15.44 -15.74
N ARG A 109 -3.82 15.78 -15.80
CA ARG A 109 -4.65 15.60 -17.01
C ARG A 109 -4.15 16.44 -18.18
N LEU A 110 -3.81 17.71 -17.93
CA LEU A 110 -3.25 18.59 -18.95
C LEU A 110 -1.91 18.08 -19.51
N ARG A 111 -1.10 17.46 -18.64
CA ARG A 111 0.16 16.81 -19.01
C ARG A 111 -0.02 15.41 -19.63
N ARG A 112 -1.26 14.97 -19.88
CA ARG A 112 -1.61 13.64 -20.39
C ARG A 112 -1.06 12.49 -19.55
N SER A 113 -0.79 12.72 -18.26
CA SER A 113 -0.36 11.68 -17.34
C SER A 113 -1.54 10.73 -17.03
N PRO A 114 -1.34 9.41 -17.03
CA PRO A 114 -2.34 8.46 -16.57
C PRO A 114 -2.51 8.45 -15.04
N PHE A 115 -1.54 9.01 -14.31
CA PHE A 115 -1.55 9.03 -12.85
C PHE A 115 -2.68 9.91 -12.29
N ARG A 116 -3.34 9.44 -11.24
CA ARG A 116 -4.39 10.18 -10.51
C ARG A 116 -4.19 10.05 -9.01
N ILE A 117 -4.59 11.09 -8.29
CA ILE A 117 -4.54 11.13 -6.83
C ILE A 117 -5.97 11.12 -6.31
N TYR A 118 -6.24 10.22 -5.37
CA TYR A 118 -7.54 10.04 -4.74
C TYR A 118 -7.46 10.35 -3.25
N LEU A 119 -8.49 10.95 -2.71
CA LEU A 119 -8.66 11.15 -1.28
C LEU A 119 -9.82 10.26 -0.81
N HIS A 120 -9.47 9.13 -0.24
CA HIS A 120 -10.47 8.19 0.29
C HIS A 120 -10.80 8.53 1.74
N PRO A 121 -12.10 8.54 2.14
CA PRO A 121 -12.47 8.74 3.52
C PRO A 121 -11.85 7.68 4.43
N THR A 122 -11.27 8.11 5.55
CA THR A 122 -10.64 7.21 6.52
C THR A 122 -11.61 6.15 7.02
N VAL A 123 -12.87 6.54 7.27
CA VAL A 123 -13.93 5.63 7.72
C VAL A 123 -14.20 4.51 6.70
N ASP A 124 -14.14 4.81 5.41
CA ASP A 124 -14.35 3.80 4.35
C ASP A 124 -13.20 2.81 4.29
N VAL A 125 -11.95 3.29 4.35
CA VAL A 125 -10.76 2.42 4.39
C VAL A 125 -10.82 1.49 5.59
N GLU A 126 -11.05 2.04 6.79
CA GLU A 126 -11.11 1.28 8.03
C GLU A 126 -12.29 0.30 8.07
N SER A 127 -13.45 0.66 7.48
CA SER A 127 -14.61 -0.23 7.42
C SER A 127 -14.33 -1.48 6.59
N VAL A 128 -13.63 -1.33 5.47
CA VAL A 128 -13.21 -2.46 4.62
C VAL A 128 -12.23 -3.36 5.38
N ILE A 129 -11.25 -2.79 6.09
CA ILE A 129 -10.29 -3.57 6.88
C ILE A 129 -11.01 -4.33 8.00
N ALA A 130 -11.91 -3.66 8.73
CA ALA A 130 -12.68 -4.27 9.81
C ALA A 130 -13.59 -5.42 9.32
N SER A 131 -14.17 -5.30 8.11
CA SER A 131 -14.98 -6.37 7.50
C SER A 131 -14.17 -7.65 7.23
N ARG A 132 -12.83 -7.58 7.23
CA ARG A 132 -11.91 -8.72 7.09
C ARG A 132 -11.47 -9.30 8.44
N GLY A 133 -12.08 -8.88 9.55
CA GLY A 133 -11.80 -9.39 10.90
C GLY A 133 -10.56 -8.80 11.55
N LEU A 134 -10.05 -7.69 11.02
CA LEU A 134 -8.87 -7.00 11.55
C LEU A 134 -9.28 -5.82 12.44
N LYS A 135 -8.67 -5.71 13.61
CA LYS A 135 -8.94 -4.65 14.60
C LYS A 135 -7.76 -3.68 14.68
N LYS A 136 -8.06 -2.39 14.70
CA LYS A 136 -7.03 -1.34 14.80
C LYS A 136 -6.32 -1.40 16.15
N THR A 137 -5.00 -1.58 16.14
CA THR A 137 -4.14 -1.68 17.33
C THR A 137 -3.19 -0.50 17.46
N PHE A 138 -2.89 0.19 16.36
CA PHE A 138 -2.02 1.35 16.37
C PHE A 138 -2.50 2.40 15.36
N HIS A 139 -2.35 3.68 15.74
CA HIS A 139 -2.58 4.80 14.85
C HIS A 139 -1.64 5.95 15.20
N ARG A 140 -1.02 6.52 14.19
CA ARG A 140 -0.22 7.76 14.32
C ARG A 140 -0.38 8.61 13.07
N SER A 141 -0.42 9.91 13.25
CA SER A 141 -0.48 10.86 12.13
C SER A 141 0.64 11.88 12.22
N ARG A 142 1.16 12.29 11.05
CA ARG A 142 2.15 13.35 10.91
C ARG A 142 1.86 14.13 9.63
N GLY A 143 1.54 15.42 9.77
CA GLY A 143 1.11 16.25 8.66
C GLY A 143 -0.12 15.68 7.96
N MET A 144 -0.05 15.53 6.65
CA MET A 144 -1.14 14.96 5.86
C MET A 144 -1.20 13.41 5.90
N TRP A 145 -0.17 12.74 6.37
CA TRP A 145 -0.08 11.28 6.39
C TRP A 145 -0.55 10.68 7.70
N GLN A 146 -1.16 9.53 7.60
CA GLN A 146 -1.49 8.68 8.75
C GLN A 146 -0.99 7.26 8.52
N VAL A 147 -0.59 6.63 9.61
CA VAL A 147 -0.19 5.22 9.68
C VAL A 147 -1.17 4.53 10.61
N ALA A 148 -1.73 3.43 10.18
CA ALA A 148 -2.54 2.57 11.03
C ALA A 148 -2.08 1.11 10.89
N VAL A 149 -2.09 0.39 12.01
CA VAL A 149 -1.82 -1.06 12.05
C VAL A 149 -3.03 -1.75 12.65
N PHE A 150 -3.39 -2.85 12.03
CA PHE A 150 -4.51 -3.70 12.42
C PHE A 150 -3.99 -5.11 12.67
N ALA A 151 -4.58 -5.80 13.64
CA ALA A 151 -4.27 -7.18 13.98
C ALA A 151 -5.52 -8.07 13.91
N ARG A 152 -5.32 -9.34 13.63
CA ARG A 152 -6.35 -10.38 13.77
C ARG A 152 -6.50 -10.80 15.22
#